data_ab72eb78b14cb5f4fbf2f13b25a96989
#
_entry.id   ab72eb78b14cb5f4fbf2f13b25a96989
#
_cell.length_a   1.000
_cell.length_b   1.000
_cell.length_c   1.000
_cell.angle_alpha   90.00
_cell.angle_beta   90.00
_cell.angle_gamma   90.00
#
_symmetry.space_group_name_H-M   'P 1'
#
loop_
_entity.id
_entity.type
_entity.pdbx_description
1 polymer ?
#
loop_
_entity_poly.entity_id
_entity_poly.type
_entity_poly.pdbx_seq_one_letter_code
_entity_poly.pdbx_strand_id
1 'polypeptide(L)'
;GDSCEVCGATYSPTDLIKPFSVISGTEPVRKKTEHYFFKLSECEDFLTQWTQSGTLQKEAANKLKEWFKAGLADWDISRDAPYFGFEIPDAPGKFFYVWLDAPIGYMASFQNFCEKNNINFDEFWSKDSEAELIHFIGKDILYFHALFWPATLEFSNYRLPSKIFAHGFLTVNGEKMSKSRGTFITARSYLDTVKDPDLLRYYFFSKLNDSMEDLDLNLDDFISKINSDLVGKFINIPSRTSGFIKKYFDYNLMTKDQFTSDETKALLDGILSNVDEVKKYYHDREFSKLNRLIMNSIESV
;
A
#
# COMPACT_ATOMS: atom_id res chain seq x y z
N GLY A 1 -20.80 -8.14 -11.05
CA GLY A 1 -19.80 -7.10 -11.10
C GLY A 1 -20.09 -6.09 -12.18
N ASP A 2 -19.68 -4.87 -11.92
CA ASP A 2 -19.94 -3.73 -12.80
C ASP A 2 -18.73 -3.44 -13.70
N SER A 3 -17.72 -4.30 -13.65
CA SER A 3 -16.48 -4.17 -14.43
C SER A 3 -15.97 -5.52 -14.92
N CYS A 4 -15.29 -5.50 -16.04
CA CYS A 4 -14.63 -6.67 -16.60
C CYS A 4 -13.37 -7.01 -15.78
N GLU A 5 -13.26 -8.22 -15.26
CA GLU A 5 -12.09 -8.67 -14.50
C GLU A 5 -10.79 -8.74 -15.34
N VAL A 6 -10.92 -8.78 -16.67
CA VAL A 6 -9.79 -8.91 -17.59
C VAL A 6 -9.24 -7.54 -18.01
N CYS A 7 -10.12 -6.60 -18.41
CA CYS A 7 -9.70 -5.31 -18.95
C CYS A 7 -10.08 -4.10 -18.08
N GLY A 8 -10.85 -4.29 -17.01
CA GLY A 8 -11.30 -3.22 -16.11
C GLY A 8 -12.38 -2.30 -16.68
N ALA A 9 -12.89 -2.56 -17.89
CA ALA A 9 -13.96 -1.76 -18.46
C ALA A 9 -15.24 -1.85 -17.64
N THR A 10 -15.88 -0.73 -17.38
CA THR A 10 -17.19 -0.66 -16.72
C THR A 10 -18.32 -0.89 -17.73
N TYR A 11 -19.38 -1.56 -17.31
CA TYR A 11 -20.55 -1.83 -18.15
C TYR A 11 -21.81 -1.88 -17.28
N SER A 12 -22.96 -1.64 -17.91
CA SER A 12 -24.24 -1.93 -17.27
C SER A 12 -24.50 -3.45 -17.28
N PRO A 13 -25.02 -4.03 -16.20
CA PRO A 13 -25.41 -5.44 -16.20
C PRO A 13 -26.35 -5.84 -17.37
N THR A 14 -27.08 -4.87 -17.93
CA THR A 14 -27.96 -5.06 -19.09
C THR A 14 -27.22 -5.18 -20.42
N ASP A 15 -25.94 -4.78 -20.49
CA ASP A 15 -25.12 -4.84 -21.70
C ASP A 15 -24.47 -6.21 -21.92
N LEU A 16 -24.59 -7.09 -20.92
CA LEU A 16 -24.01 -8.43 -20.99
C LEU A 16 -24.70 -9.30 -22.04
N ILE A 17 -23.90 -9.96 -22.87
CA ILE A 17 -24.37 -10.90 -23.91
C ILE A 17 -24.28 -12.32 -23.34
N LYS A 18 -25.44 -13.02 -23.27
CA LYS A 18 -25.56 -14.39 -22.73
C LYS A 18 -24.92 -14.52 -21.35
N PRO A 19 -25.34 -13.69 -20.37
CA PRO A 19 -24.79 -13.72 -19.02
C PRO A 19 -25.11 -15.03 -18.32
N PHE A 20 -24.13 -15.56 -17.56
CA PHE A 20 -24.34 -16.71 -16.68
C PHE A 20 -23.48 -16.57 -15.41
N SER A 21 -23.93 -17.18 -14.34
CA SER A 21 -23.14 -17.25 -13.10
C SER A 21 -21.97 -18.21 -13.26
N VAL A 22 -20.75 -17.74 -13.02
CA VAL A 22 -19.52 -18.57 -13.08
C VAL A 22 -19.55 -19.68 -12.01
N ILE A 23 -20.30 -19.47 -10.93
CA ILE A 23 -20.39 -20.40 -9.79
C ILE A 23 -21.45 -21.47 -10.03
N SER A 24 -22.65 -21.07 -10.46
CA SER A 24 -23.80 -21.97 -10.58
C SER A 24 -24.17 -22.35 -12.01
N GLY A 25 -23.63 -21.68 -13.03
CA GLY A 25 -23.97 -21.87 -14.43
C GLY A 25 -25.37 -21.37 -14.82
N THR A 26 -26.09 -20.77 -13.88
CA THR A 26 -27.48 -20.30 -14.12
C THR A 26 -27.50 -18.94 -14.80
N GLU A 27 -28.52 -18.69 -15.62
CA GLU A 27 -28.76 -17.38 -16.21
C GLU A 27 -29.36 -16.42 -15.18
N PRO A 28 -28.89 -15.15 -15.12
CA PRO A 28 -29.46 -14.14 -14.24
C PRO A 28 -30.85 -13.70 -14.73
N VAL A 29 -31.71 -13.40 -13.79
CA VAL A 29 -33.04 -12.84 -14.08
C VAL A 29 -33.02 -11.31 -13.94
N ARG A 30 -33.71 -10.61 -14.82
CA ARG A 30 -33.91 -9.15 -14.70
C ARG A 30 -34.94 -8.85 -13.63
N LYS A 31 -34.59 -8.05 -12.65
CA LYS A 31 -35.46 -7.57 -11.57
C LYS A 31 -35.35 -6.06 -11.44
N LYS A 32 -36.47 -5.38 -11.29
CA LYS A 32 -36.49 -3.95 -10.94
C LYS A 32 -36.36 -3.82 -9.43
N THR A 33 -35.53 -2.90 -8.98
CA THR A 33 -35.38 -2.57 -7.57
C THR A 33 -35.08 -1.08 -7.44
N GLU A 34 -35.36 -0.51 -6.27
CA GLU A 34 -34.97 0.85 -5.91
C GLU A 34 -33.59 0.83 -5.33
N HIS A 35 -32.76 1.82 -5.71
CA HIS A 35 -31.41 1.98 -5.22
C HIS A 35 -31.20 3.37 -4.66
N TYR A 36 -30.33 3.46 -3.66
CA TYR A 36 -29.85 4.71 -3.10
C TYR A 36 -28.51 5.05 -3.73
N PHE A 37 -28.37 6.30 -4.17
CA PHE A 37 -27.17 6.79 -4.81
C PHE A 37 -26.54 7.92 -3.98
N PHE A 38 -25.23 7.84 -3.76
CA PHE A 38 -24.47 8.99 -3.30
C PHE A 38 -24.15 9.85 -4.52
N LYS A 39 -24.44 11.15 -4.43
CA LYS A 39 -24.28 12.09 -5.54
C LYS A 39 -22.80 12.48 -5.71
N LEU A 40 -22.01 11.53 -6.16
CA LEU A 40 -20.57 11.74 -6.38
C LEU A 40 -20.30 12.80 -7.46
N SER A 41 -21.20 12.92 -8.43
CA SER A 41 -21.14 13.95 -9.47
C SER A 41 -21.12 15.38 -8.90
N GLU A 42 -21.79 15.63 -7.78
CA GLU A 42 -21.79 16.94 -7.11
C GLU A 42 -20.47 17.24 -6.36
N CYS A 43 -19.59 16.22 -6.22
CA CYS A 43 -18.29 16.34 -5.53
C CYS A 43 -17.12 16.61 -6.49
N GLU A 44 -17.36 16.71 -7.80
CA GLU A 44 -16.32 16.69 -8.84
C GLU A 44 -15.30 17.83 -8.67
N ASP A 45 -15.75 19.06 -8.42
CA ASP A 45 -14.87 20.21 -8.25
C ASP A 45 -13.94 20.03 -7.03
N PHE A 46 -14.51 19.64 -5.90
CA PHE A 46 -13.76 19.35 -4.67
C PHE A 46 -12.73 18.23 -4.88
N LEU A 47 -13.16 17.10 -5.43
CA LEU A 47 -12.31 15.94 -5.66
C LEU A 47 -11.20 16.24 -6.69
N THR A 48 -11.49 17.03 -7.72
CA THR A 48 -10.51 17.48 -8.69
C THR A 48 -9.40 18.30 -8.02
N GLN A 49 -9.77 19.28 -7.19
CA GLN A 49 -8.79 20.08 -6.46
C GLN A 49 -7.96 19.24 -5.50
N TRP A 50 -8.61 18.40 -4.70
CA TRP A 50 -7.95 17.59 -3.69
C TRP A 50 -7.01 16.55 -4.30
N THR A 51 -7.41 15.84 -5.35
CA THR A 51 -6.57 14.82 -6.01
C THR A 51 -5.38 15.41 -6.75
N GLN A 52 -5.41 16.70 -7.11
CA GLN A 52 -4.31 17.41 -7.79
C GLN A 52 -3.43 18.22 -6.83
N SER A 53 -3.73 18.24 -5.53
CA SER A 53 -2.99 19.01 -4.51
C SER A 53 -1.66 18.37 -4.07
N GLY A 54 -1.26 17.25 -4.66
CA GLY A 54 -0.09 16.48 -4.23
C GLY A 54 -0.40 15.41 -3.17
N THR A 55 -1.67 15.14 -2.92
CA THR A 55 -2.12 14.04 -2.03
C THR A 55 -1.86 12.66 -2.62
N LEU A 56 -1.84 12.56 -3.93
CA LEU A 56 -1.62 11.32 -4.67
C LEU A 56 -0.27 11.31 -5.39
N GLN A 57 0.24 10.11 -5.66
CA GLN A 57 1.34 9.92 -6.61
C GLN A 57 0.92 10.47 -7.99
N LYS A 58 1.89 10.99 -8.74
CA LYS A 58 1.64 11.60 -10.05
C LYS A 58 0.91 10.67 -11.03
N GLU A 59 1.26 9.40 -11.04
CA GLU A 59 0.61 8.39 -11.88
C GLU A 59 -0.87 8.21 -11.51
N ALA A 60 -1.17 8.06 -10.21
CA ALA A 60 -2.53 7.96 -9.70
C ALA A 60 -3.36 9.20 -10.00
N ALA A 61 -2.81 10.39 -9.75
CA ALA A 61 -3.46 11.66 -10.05
C ALA A 61 -3.78 11.82 -11.55
N ASN A 62 -2.88 11.38 -12.44
CA ASN A 62 -3.11 11.43 -13.89
C ASN A 62 -4.22 10.46 -14.32
N LYS A 63 -4.27 9.26 -13.73
CA LYS A 63 -5.35 8.30 -14.00
C LYS A 63 -6.72 8.86 -13.59
N LEU A 64 -6.80 9.56 -12.47
CA LEU A 64 -8.04 10.18 -12.03
C LEU A 64 -8.50 11.32 -12.96
N LYS A 65 -7.59 12.07 -13.58
CA LYS A 65 -7.95 13.07 -14.60
C LYS A 65 -8.76 12.50 -15.76
N GLU A 66 -8.50 11.25 -16.13
CA GLU A 66 -9.26 10.59 -17.19
C GLU A 66 -10.72 10.35 -16.75
N TRP A 67 -10.93 9.97 -15.50
CA TRP A 67 -12.26 9.78 -14.94
C TRP A 67 -13.03 11.10 -14.82
N PHE A 68 -12.41 12.17 -14.35
CA PHE A 68 -13.02 13.49 -14.30
C PHE A 68 -13.42 14.00 -15.71
N LYS A 69 -12.60 13.76 -16.73
CA LYS A 69 -12.95 14.11 -18.11
C LYS A 69 -14.15 13.33 -18.66
N ALA A 70 -14.36 12.12 -18.18
CA ALA A 70 -15.54 11.33 -18.54
C ALA A 70 -16.80 11.73 -17.77
N GLY A 71 -16.64 12.54 -16.72
CA GLY A 71 -17.67 12.92 -15.75
C GLY A 71 -17.87 11.83 -14.68
N LEU A 72 -17.97 12.23 -13.43
CA LEU A 72 -18.24 11.30 -12.34
C LEU A 72 -19.72 10.89 -12.35
N ALA A 73 -19.98 9.59 -12.35
CA ALA A 73 -21.33 9.05 -12.16
C ALA A 73 -21.64 8.94 -10.66
N ASP A 74 -22.92 9.11 -10.32
CA ASP A 74 -23.41 8.88 -8.97
C ASP A 74 -23.19 7.42 -8.55
N TRP A 75 -22.85 7.25 -7.30
CA TRP A 75 -22.44 5.96 -6.76
C TRP A 75 -23.61 5.20 -6.12
N ASP A 76 -23.93 4.02 -6.64
CA ASP A 76 -24.91 3.11 -6.04
C ASP A 76 -24.37 2.51 -4.74
N ILE A 77 -24.92 2.99 -3.63
CA ILE A 77 -24.52 2.61 -2.27
C ILE A 77 -25.43 1.57 -1.61
N SER A 78 -26.41 1.03 -2.32
CA SER A 78 -27.37 0.08 -1.76
C SER A 78 -27.30 -1.30 -2.40
N ARG A 79 -27.63 -2.31 -1.63
CA ARG A 79 -27.75 -3.71 -2.08
C ARG A 79 -29.03 -4.31 -1.51
N ASP A 80 -29.70 -5.15 -2.30
CA ASP A 80 -30.89 -5.89 -1.87
C ASP A 80 -30.53 -7.13 -1.03
N ALA A 81 -31.42 -7.53 -0.15
CA ALA A 81 -31.33 -8.82 0.51
C ALA A 81 -31.40 -9.98 -0.51
N PRO A 82 -30.71 -11.12 -0.28
CA PRO A 82 -29.77 -11.36 0.82
C PRO A 82 -28.39 -10.74 0.57
N TYR A 83 -27.95 -9.90 1.47
CA TYR A 83 -26.64 -9.27 1.42
C TYR A 83 -26.06 -9.19 2.83
N PHE A 84 -24.78 -9.51 3.00
CA PHE A 84 -24.08 -9.35 4.27
C PHE A 84 -23.54 -7.91 4.38
N GLY A 85 -24.07 -7.15 5.33
CA GLY A 85 -23.72 -5.75 5.54
C GLY A 85 -24.60 -5.08 6.56
N PHE A 86 -24.45 -3.77 6.73
CA PHE A 86 -25.29 -2.96 7.60
C PHE A 86 -26.55 -2.54 6.84
N GLU A 87 -27.72 -2.72 7.46
CA GLU A 87 -28.99 -2.27 6.90
C GLU A 87 -29.04 -0.73 6.86
N ILE A 88 -29.55 -0.19 5.76
CA ILE A 88 -29.73 1.26 5.61
C ILE A 88 -30.89 1.70 6.52
N PRO A 89 -30.68 2.69 7.40
CA PRO A 89 -31.76 3.24 8.22
C PRO A 89 -32.97 3.65 7.38
N ASP A 90 -34.16 3.36 7.85
CA ASP A 90 -35.44 3.68 7.21
C ASP A 90 -35.65 3.03 5.82
N ALA A 91 -34.83 2.04 5.45
CA ALA A 91 -34.93 1.31 4.18
C ALA A 91 -34.86 -0.22 4.40
N PRO A 92 -35.93 -0.86 4.94
CA PRO A 92 -35.91 -2.27 5.26
C PRO A 92 -35.54 -3.18 4.08
N GLY A 93 -34.62 -4.12 4.29
CA GLY A 93 -34.15 -5.04 3.25
C GLY A 93 -33.11 -4.42 2.29
N LYS A 94 -32.67 -3.20 2.55
CA LYS A 94 -31.58 -2.54 1.83
C LYS A 94 -30.35 -2.44 2.72
N PHE A 95 -29.21 -2.77 2.17
CA PHE A 95 -27.91 -2.80 2.88
C PHE A 95 -26.94 -1.86 2.23
N PHE A 96 -26.06 -1.25 3.03
CA PHE A 96 -24.97 -0.47 2.49
C PHE A 96 -24.02 -1.33 1.67
N TYR A 97 -23.60 -0.80 0.53
CA TYR A 97 -22.54 -1.41 -0.27
C TYR A 97 -21.22 -1.39 0.51
N VAL A 98 -20.51 -2.51 0.49
CA VAL A 98 -19.30 -2.73 1.30
C VAL A 98 -18.27 -1.61 1.23
N TRP A 99 -18.12 -0.93 0.12
CA TRP A 99 -17.15 0.17 -0.02
C TRP A 99 -17.62 1.50 0.56
N LEU A 100 -18.85 1.60 1.03
CA LEU A 100 -19.28 2.74 1.84
C LEU A 100 -18.92 2.52 3.31
N ASP A 101 -19.11 1.31 3.83
CA ASP A 101 -18.88 0.99 5.25
C ASP A 101 -17.45 0.51 5.55
N ALA A 102 -16.79 -0.20 4.63
CA ALA A 102 -15.47 -0.77 4.87
C ALA A 102 -14.39 0.26 5.26
N PRO A 103 -14.29 1.46 4.64
CA PRO A 103 -13.32 2.46 5.06
C PRO A 103 -13.58 3.04 6.46
N ILE A 104 -14.82 2.98 6.96
CA ILE A 104 -15.15 3.36 8.35
C ILE A 104 -14.43 2.43 9.33
N GLY A 105 -14.08 1.22 8.91
CA GLY A 105 -13.26 0.29 9.67
C GLY A 105 -11.89 0.86 10.08
N TYR A 106 -11.31 1.79 9.32
CA TYR A 106 -10.09 2.50 9.70
C TYR A 106 -10.33 3.36 10.94
N MET A 107 -11.45 4.10 10.95
CA MET A 107 -11.84 4.93 12.10
C MET A 107 -12.16 4.06 13.30
N ALA A 108 -12.95 3.01 13.14
CA ALA A 108 -13.34 2.11 14.22
C ALA A 108 -12.12 1.39 14.85
N SER A 109 -11.18 0.95 14.03
CA SER A 109 -9.93 0.35 14.47
C SER A 109 -9.07 1.34 15.27
N PHE A 110 -8.97 2.57 14.79
CA PHE A 110 -8.22 3.62 15.45
C PHE A 110 -8.92 4.07 16.76
N GLN A 111 -10.24 4.17 16.77
CA GLN A 111 -11.01 4.46 17.98
C GLN A 111 -10.76 3.40 19.07
N ASN A 112 -10.82 2.11 18.72
CA ASN A 112 -10.49 1.03 19.66
C ASN A 112 -9.04 1.13 20.18
N PHE A 113 -8.10 1.57 19.34
CA PHE A 113 -6.73 1.85 19.79
C PHE A 113 -6.68 3.03 20.76
N CYS A 114 -7.38 4.12 20.46
CA CYS A 114 -7.47 5.30 21.31
C CYS A 114 -8.06 4.97 22.70
N GLU A 115 -9.16 4.22 22.74
CA GLU A 115 -9.80 3.79 23.98
C GLU A 115 -8.85 2.94 24.85
N LYS A 116 -8.12 2.00 24.24
CA LYS A 116 -7.16 1.14 24.94
C LYS A 116 -5.94 1.87 25.48
N ASN A 117 -5.56 2.98 24.85
CA ASN A 117 -4.34 3.73 25.19
C ASN A 117 -4.64 5.09 25.81
N ASN A 118 -5.90 5.39 26.10
CA ASN A 118 -6.34 6.67 26.68
C ASN A 118 -5.91 7.89 25.83
N ILE A 119 -6.06 7.76 24.50
CA ILE A 119 -5.76 8.78 23.51
C ILE A 119 -7.07 9.39 23.01
N ASN A 120 -7.09 10.69 22.73
CA ASN A 120 -8.28 11.36 22.20
C ASN A 120 -8.37 11.11 20.68
N PHE A 121 -9.44 10.45 20.23
CA PHE A 121 -9.72 10.18 18.83
C PHE A 121 -9.83 11.45 17.98
N ASP A 122 -10.48 12.50 18.51
CA ASP A 122 -10.73 13.73 17.78
C ASP A 122 -9.47 14.53 17.46
N GLU A 123 -8.38 14.37 18.26
CA GLU A 123 -7.08 14.96 17.92
C GLU A 123 -6.53 14.49 16.57
N PHE A 124 -6.97 13.32 16.10
CA PHE A 124 -6.51 12.72 14.86
C PHE A 124 -7.53 12.78 13.73
N TRP A 125 -8.84 12.69 14.03
CA TRP A 125 -9.88 12.53 13.02
C TRP A 125 -10.79 13.74 12.84
N SER A 126 -10.73 14.74 13.72
CA SER A 126 -11.48 15.99 13.50
C SER A 126 -11.01 16.70 12.22
N LYS A 127 -11.90 17.49 11.60
CA LYS A 127 -11.62 18.20 10.34
C LYS A 127 -10.38 19.09 10.45
N ASP A 128 -10.17 19.73 11.61
CA ASP A 128 -9.08 20.66 11.88
C ASP A 128 -7.81 20.01 12.44
N SER A 129 -7.74 18.66 12.46
CA SER A 129 -6.57 17.95 12.96
C SER A 129 -5.33 18.22 12.11
N GLU A 130 -4.19 18.49 12.75
CA GLU A 130 -2.88 18.65 12.11
C GLU A 130 -2.12 17.33 11.92
N ALA A 131 -2.63 16.21 12.45
CA ALA A 131 -2.02 14.90 12.29
C ALA A 131 -2.00 14.47 10.81
N GLU A 132 -1.07 13.66 10.38
CA GLU A 132 -1.09 13.08 9.02
C GLU A 132 -1.93 11.81 8.99
N LEU A 133 -2.85 11.71 8.02
CA LEU A 133 -3.57 10.50 7.68
C LEU A 133 -3.05 9.96 6.35
N ILE A 134 -2.34 8.84 6.41
CA ILE A 134 -1.69 8.24 5.25
C ILE A 134 -2.34 6.88 4.95
N HIS A 135 -2.77 6.67 3.72
CA HIS A 135 -3.26 5.38 3.23
C HIS A 135 -2.25 4.72 2.31
N PHE A 136 -1.95 3.44 2.57
CA PHE A 136 -1.25 2.54 1.65
C PHE A 136 -2.26 1.54 1.10
N ILE A 137 -2.44 1.52 -0.22
CA ILE A 137 -3.49 0.74 -0.87
C ILE A 137 -3.00 0.01 -2.12
N GLY A 138 -3.67 -1.07 -2.50
CA GLY A 138 -3.52 -1.65 -3.84
C GLY A 138 -4.14 -0.74 -4.91
N LYS A 139 -3.56 -0.73 -6.11
CA LYS A 139 -4.05 0.09 -7.24
C LYS A 139 -5.50 -0.22 -7.67
N ASP A 140 -6.00 -1.41 -7.35
CA ASP A 140 -7.36 -1.85 -7.65
C ASP A 140 -8.45 -1.15 -6.83
N ILE A 141 -8.08 -0.61 -5.67
CA ILE A 141 -8.99 0.11 -4.78
C ILE A 141 -8.74 1.64 -4.79
N LEU A 142 -7.96 2.13 -5.75
CA LEU A 142 -7.68 3.56 -5.89
C LEU A 142 -8.96 4.40 -6.03
N TYR A 143 -9.92 3.92 -6.82
CA TYR A 143 -11.20 4.60 -7.05
C TYR A 143 -11.95 4.84 -5.72
N PHE A 144 -12.02 3.84 -4.86
CA PHE A 144 -12.71 3.94 -3.58
C PHE A 144 -12.02 4.88 -2.59
N HIS A 145 -10.69 4.88 -2.56
CA HIS A 145 -9.92 5.69 -1.61
C HIS A 145 -9.65 7.12 -2.10
N ALA A 146 -9.67 7.36 -3.40
CA ALA A 146 -9.37 8.68 -3.96
C ALA A 146 -10.62 9.47 -4.37
N LEU A 147 -11.80 8.84 -4.45
CA LEU A 147 -13.06 9.52 -4.77
C LEU A 147 -14.11 9.34 -3.67
N PHE A 148 -14.53 8.10 -3.39
CA PHE A 148 -15.64 7.85 -2.47
C PHE A 148 -15.29 8.17 -1.03
N TRP A 149 -14.15 7.70 -0.55
CA TRP A 149 -13.74 7.91 0.83
C TRP A 149 -13.53 9.38 1.18
N PRO A 150 -12.78 10.20 0.41
CA PRO A 150 -12.67 11.62 0.69
C PRO A 150 -14.00 12.36 0.57
N ALA A 151 -14.88 12.00 -0.37
CA ALA A 151 -16.21 12.58 -0.43
C ALA A 151 -17.03 12.25 0.83
N THR A 152 -17.02 11.00 1.27
CA THR A 152 -17.69 10.58 2.51
C THR A 152 -17.16 11.34 3.73
N LEU A 153 -15.84 11.49 3.87
CA LEU A 153 -15.22 12.23 4.98
C LEU A 153 -15.57 13.72 4.97
N GLU A 154 -15.50 14.36 3.80
CA GLU A 154 -15.84 15.80 3.66
C GLU A 154 -17.27 16.07 4.11
N PHE A 155 -18.24 15.30 3.63
CA PHE A 155 -19.65 15.47 4.00
C PHE A 155 -19.99 15.00 5.41
N SER A 156 -19.15 14.20 6.02
CA SER A 156 -19.28 13.78 7.44
C SER A 156 -18.49 14.66 8.40
N ASN A 157 -17.87 15.74 7.90
CA ASN A 157 -17.09 16.69 8.69
C ASN A 157 -15.88 16.08 9.40
N TYR A 158 -15.26 15.09 8.75
CA TYR A 158 -13.98 14.52 9.18
C TYR A 158 -12.83 15.03 8.30
N ARG A 159 -11.61 14.83 8.81
CA ARG A 159 -10.41 15.17 8.05
C ARG A 159 -10.23 14.28 6.82
N LEU A 160 -9.64 14.85 5.78
CA LEU A 160 -9.26 14.11 4.57
C LEU A 160 -7.90 13.41 4.75
N PRO A 161 -7.61 12.36 3.98
CA PRO A 161 -6.27 11.80 3.91
C PRO A 161 -5.24 12.85 3.45
N SER A 162 -4.11 12.91 4.16
CA SER A 162 -2.97 13.77 3.78
C SER A 162 -2.25 13.20 2.56
N LYS A 163 -2.15 11.87 2.48
CA LYS A 163 -1.50 11.14 1.40
C LYS A 163 -2.18 9.81 1.14
N ILE A 164 -2.23 9.41 -0.13
CA ILE A 164 -2.61 8.06 -0.55
C ILE A 164 -1.52 7.53 -1.46
N PHE A 165 -0.96 6.38 -1.10
CA PHE A 165 0.06 5.68 -1.84
C PHE A 165 -0.50 4.37 -2.36
N ALA A 166 -0.69 4.30 -3.69
CA ALA A 166 -1.12 3.10 -4.37
C ALA A 166 0.10 2.29 -4.85
N HIS A 167 0.05 0.98 -4.69
CA HIS A 167 1.06 0.05 -5.20
C HIS A 167 0.45 -0.96 -6.16
N GLY A 168 1.28 -1.58 -6.99
CA GLY A 168 0.89 -2.64 -7.91
C GLY A 168 0.59 -3.96 -7.20
N PHE A 169 0.22 -4.96 -8.00
CA PHE A 169 -0.01 -6.32 -7.50
C PHE A 169 1.31 -7.06 -7.28
N LEU A 170 1.26 -8.05 -6.40
CA LEU A 170 2.33 -9.02 -6.26
C LEU A 170 2.07 -10.19 -7.23
N THR A 171 3.03 -10.44 -8.10
CA THR A 171 3.09 -11.63 -8.96
C THR A 171 4.13 -12.61 -8.42
N VAL A 172 4.09 -13.86 -8.86
CA VAL A 172 5.08 -14.88 -8.52
C VAL A 172 5.57 -15.51 -9.81
N ASN A 173 6.86 -15.35 -10.09
CA ASN A 173 7.49 -15.79 -11.35
C ASN A 173 6.74 -15.31 -12.61
N GLY A 174 6.32 -14.04 -12.61
CA GLY A 174 5.59 -13.40 -13.70
C GLY A 174 4.10 -13.75 -13.76
N GLU A 175 3.58 -14.61 -12.88
CA GLU A 175 2.19 -15.01 -12.86
C GLU A 175 1.42 -14.38 -11.71
N LYS A 176 0.16 -14.00 -11.98
CA LYS A 176 -0.74 -13.51 -10.93
C LYS A 176 -0.96 -14.62 -9.89
N MET A 177 -0.86 -14.27 -8.60
CA MET A 177 -1.15 -15.19 -7.51
C MET A 177 -2.57 -15.76 -7.63
N SER A 178 -2.69 -17.09 -7.68
CA SER A 178 -3.97 -17.79 -7.78
C SER A 178 -3.94 -19.08 -6.97
N LYS A 179 -4.93 -19.24 -6.08
CA LYS A 179 -5.10 -20.48 -5.31
C LYS A 179 -5.40 -21.67 -6.22
N SER A 180 -6.20 -21.47 -7.27
CA SER A 180 -6.57 -22.53 -8.22
C SER A 180 -5.42 -22.98 -9.10
N ARG A 181 -4.43 -22.13 -9.34
CA ARG A 181 -3.23 -22.44 -10.14
C ARG A 181 -2.03 -22.90 -9.32
N GLY A 182 -2.14 -22.92 -7.98
CA GLY A 182 -1.03 -23.30 -7.10
C GLY A 182 0.10 -22.28 -7.00
N THR A 183 -0.08 -21.06 -7.57
CA THR A 183 0.93 -19.98 -7.53
C THR A 183 0.76 -19.09 -6.29
N PHE A 184 -0.11 -19.46 -5.35
CA PHE A 184 -0.40 -18.66 -4.18
C PHE A 184 0.52 -19.03 -3.00
N ILE A 185 1.45 -18.14 -2.68
CA ILE A 185 2.33 -18.28 -1.50
C ILE A 185 1.68 -17.51 -0.34
N THR A 186 1.31 -18.22 0.73
CA THR A 186 0.83 -17.59 1.95
C THR A 186 2.00 -17.11 2.83
N ALA A 187 1.78 -16.08 3.64
CA ALA A 187 2.76 -15.68 4.64
C ALA A 187 3.12 -16.84 5.59
N ARG A 188 2.16 -17.71 5.92
CA ARG A 188 2.38 -18.89 6.74
C ARG A 188 3.31 -19.89 6.04
N SER A 189 3.06 -20.25 4.78
CA SER A 189 3.91 -21.20 4.05
C SER A 189 5.34 -20.69 3.88
N TYR A 190 5.49 -19.37 3.69
CA TYR A 190 6.82 -18.75 3.67
C TYR A 190 7.53 -18.91 5.03
N LEU A 191 6.87 -18.54 6.13
CA LEU A 191 7.44 -18.61 7.49
C LEU A 191 7.76 -20.04 7.92
N ASP A 192 6.97 -21.03 7.52
CA ASP A 192 7.22 -22.44 7.81
C ASP A 192 8.49 -22.95 7.09
N THR A 193 8.83 -22.36 5.94
CA THR A 193 10.00 -22.74 5.13
C THR A 193 11.25 -21.93 5.46
N VAL A 194 11.16 -20.60 5.41
CA VAL A 194 12.32 -19.67 5.54
C VAL A 194 12.50 -19.22 6.98
N LYS A 195 11.42 -19.16 7.78
CA LYS A 195 11.39 -18.78 9.20
C LYS A 195 11.70 -17.30 9.49
N ASP A 196 12.43 -16.61 8.64
CA ASP A 196 12.83 -15.22 8.83
C ASP A 196 12.03 -14.29 7.89
N PRO A 197 11.12 -13.45 8.44
CA PRO A 197 10.33 -12.52 7.64
C PRO A 197 11.16 -11.36 7.08
N ASP A 198 12.29 -11.01 7.70
CA ASP A 198 13.07 -9.84 7.31
C ASP A 198 13.79 -10.04 5.97
N LEU A 199 14.10 -11.27 5.61
CA LEU A 199 14.65 -11.58 4.28
C LEU A 199 13.66 -11.21 3.17
N LEU A 200 12.37 -11.52 3.34
CA LEU A 200 11.33 -11.17 2.37
C LEU A 200 11.05 -9.66 2.37
N ARG A 201 11.04 -9.02 3.53
CA ARG A 201 10.93 -7.56 3.65
C ARG A 201 12.08 -6.86 2.94
N TYR A 202 13.31 -7.33 3.12
CA TYR A 202 14.48 -6.81 2.42
C TYR A 202 14.35 -6.94 0.90
N TYR A 203 13.91 -8.11 0.41
CA TYR A 203 13.69 -8.32 -1.01
C TYR A 203 12.68 -7.32 -1.59
N PHE A 204 11.52 -7.18 -0.96
CA PHE A 204 10.53 -6.21 -1.38
C PHE A 204 11.05 -4.78 -1.30
N PHE A 205 11.71 -4.41 -0.22
CA PHE A 205 12.36 -3.11 -0.07
C PHE A 205 13.33 -2.81 -1.22
N SER A 206 14.10 -3.81 -1.66
CA SER A 206 15.06 -3.64 -2.76
C SER A 206 14.40 -3.41 -4.13
N LYS A 207 13.11 -3.74 -4.28
CA LYS A 207 12.34 -3.64 -5.53
C LYS A 207 11.34 -2.50 -5.55
N LEU A 208 10.78 -2.14 -4.39
CA LEU A 208 9.73 -1.13 -4.28
C LEU A 208 10.24 0.28 -4.60
N ASN A 209 9.38 1.05 -5.23
CA ASN A 209 9.55 2.47 -5.53
C ASN A 209 8.21 3.21 -5.40
N ASP A 210 8.20 4.50 -5.74
CA ASP A 210 6.99 5.34 -5.72
C ASP A 210 6.17 5.20 -7.02
N SER A 211 5.94 3.97 -7.50
CA SER A 211 5.11 3.69 -8.68
C SER A 211 4.00 2.69 -8.38
N MET A 212 3.03 2.58 -9.30
CA MET A 212 1.95 1.58 -9.25
C MET A 212 2.28 0.32 -10.08
N GLU A 213 3.54 0.11 -10.41
CA GLU A 213 3.98 -1.09 -11.13
C GLU A 213 3.82 -2.36 -10.30
N ASP A 214 3.55 -3.47 -10.98
CA ASP A 214 3.46 -4.77 -10.32
C ASP A 214 4.85 -5.23 -9.88
N LEU A 215 4.90 -5.87 -8.72
CA LEU A 215 6.12 -6.39 -8.12
C LEU A 215 6.16 -7.90 -8.29
N ASP A 216 7.20 -8.42 -8.92
CA ASP A 216 7.37 -9.86 -9.09
C ASP A 216 8.26 -10.47 -8.00
N LEU A 217 7.72 -11.48 -7.31
CA LEU A 217 8.48 -12.36 -6.44
C LEU A 217 9.04 -13.52 -7.29
N ASN A 218 10.22 -13.33 -7.85
CA ASN A 218 10.99 -14.40 -8.46
C ASN A 218 11.86 -15.07 -7.40
N LEU A 219 11.67 -16.37 -7.19
CA LEU A 219 12.36 -17.09 -6.09
C LEU A 219 13.86 -17.21 -6.29
N ASP A 220 14.33 -17.39 -7.53
CA ASP A 220 15.76 -17.46 -7.81
C ASP A 220 16.43 -16.10 -7.61
N ASP A 221 15.78 -15.02 -8.05
CA ASP A 221 16.25 -13.66 -7.81
C ASP A 221 16.21 -13.31 -6.31
N PHE A 222 15.19 -13.75 -5.57
CA PHE A 222 15.13 -13.62 -4.11
C PHE A 222 16.35 -14.26 -3.44
N ILE A 223 16.65 -15.52 -3.74
CA ILE A 223 17.79 -16.24 -3.18
C ILE A 223 19.11 -15.54 -3.55
N SER A 224 19.27 -15.18 -4.82
CA SER A 224 20.45 -14.47 -5.32
C SER A 224 20.66 -13.14 -4.61
N LYS A 225 19.58 -12.35 -4.47
CA LYS A 225 19.62 -11.03 -3.83
C LYS A 225 19.99 -11.10 -2.36
N ILE A 226 19.40 -12.02 -1.61
CA ILE A 226 19.73 -12.24 -0.20
C ILE A 226 21.19 -12.67 -0.04
N ASN A 227 21.65 -13.61 -0.83
CA ASN A 227 23.02 -14.12 -0.75
C ASN A 227 24.05 -13.05 -1.15
N SER A 228 23.80 -12.27 -2.20
CA SER A 228 24.73 -11.25 -2.65
C SER A 228 24.81 -10.07 -1.70
N ASP A 229 23.67 -9.53 -1.30
CA ASP A 229 23.62 -8.28 -0.55
C ASP A 229 23.82 -8.53 0.96
N LEU A 230 22.98 -9.38 1.56
CA LEU A 230 23.02 -9.57 3.02
C LEU A 230 24.18 -10.47 3.43
N VAL A 231 24.32 -11.65 2.84
CA VAL A 231 25.36 -12.60 3.24
C VAL A 231 26.73 -12.17 2.71
N GLY A 232 26.81 -11.87 1.41
CA GLY A 232 28.08 -11.57 0.74
C GLY A 232 28.68 -10.21 1.09
N LYS A 233 27.86 -9.23 1.50
CA LYS A 233 28.33 -7.88 1.81
C LYS A 233 28.09 -7.53 3.28
N PHE A 234 26.83 -7.31 3.68
CA PHE A 234 26.50 -6.77 4.99
C PHE A 234 26.99 -7.64 6.17
N ILE A 235 26.61 -8.91 6.20
CA ILE A 235 27.02 -9.83 7.29
C ILE A 235 28.48 -10.23 7.19
N ASN A 236 29.07 -10.12 6.01
CA ASN A 236 30.48 -10.43 5.81
C ASN A 236 31.41 -9.49 6.59
N ILE A 237 31.01 -8.21 6.78
CA ILE A 237 31.78 -7.23 7.58
C ILE A 237 31.96 -7.73 9.02
N PRO A 238 30.91 -7.90 9.85
CA PRO A 238 31.07 -8.39 11.21
C PRO A 238 31.66 -9.80 11.28
N SER A 239 31.33 -10.67 10.33
CA SER A 239 31.87 -12.02 10.28
C SER A 239 33.40 -12.05 10.13
N ARG A 240 33.97 -11.18 9.27
CA ARG A 240 35.41 -11.11 9.08
C ARG A 240 36.14 -10.34 10.18
N THR A 241 35.50 -9.33 10.76
CA THR A 241 36.14 -8.45 11.75
C THR A 241 36.02 -8.98 13.18
N SER A 242 34.96 -9.72 13.52
CA SER A 242 34.69 -10.20 14.88
C SER A 242 35.84 -11.01 15.51
N GLY A 243 36.50 -11.84 14.71
CA GLY A 243 37.66 -12.59 15.17
C GLY A 243 38.85 -11.74 15.58
N PHE A 244 39.10 -10.66 14.86
CA PHE A 244 40.13 -9.67 15.18
C PHE A 244 39.78 -8.83 16.40
N ILE A 245 38.52 -8.38 16.49
CA ILE A 245 38.01 -7.63 17.64
C ILE A 245 38.09 -8.47 18.90
N LYS A 246 37.74 -9.74 18.85
CA LYS A 246 37.92 -10.68 19.96
C LYS A 246 39.39 -10.81 20.37
N LYS A 247 40.26 -11.05 19.41
CA LYS A 247 41.68 -11.39 19.67
C LYS A 247 42.50 -10.22 20.17
N TYR A 248 42.25 -9.03 19.62
CA TYR A 248 43.15 -7.88 19.84
C TYR A 248 42.53 -6.77 20.70
N PHE A 249 41.21 -6.77 20.87
CA PHE A 249 40.48 -5.69 21.52
C PHE A 249 39.52 -6.17 22.62
N ASP A 250 39.58 -7.46 22.98
CA ASP A 250 38.71 -8.06 24.03
C ASP A 250 37.24 -7.72 23.84
N TYR A 251 36.73 -7.89 22.62
CA TYR A 251 35.35 -7.55 22.19
C TYR A 251 35.00 -6.04 22.31
N ASN A 252 35.93 -5.15 22.54
CA ASN A 252 35.67 -3.73 22.59
C ASN A 252 35.83 -3.10 21.22
N LEU A 253 34.86 -2.27 20.80
CA LEU A 253 34.96 -1.44 19.63
C LEU A 253 35.60 -0.10 19.97
N MET A 254 36.33 0.46 19.04
CA MET A 254 36.85 1.82 19.17
C MET A 254 35.69 2.84 19.15
N THR A 255 35.81 3.88 19.94
CA THR A 255 34.94 5.06 19.87
C THR A 255 35.38 5.97 18.72
N LYS A 256 34.47 6.85 18.25
CA LYS A 256 34.78 7.79 17.16
C LYS A 256 36.01 8.63 17.41
N ASP A 257 36.24 9.01 18.67
CA ASP A 257 37.41 9.85 19.09
C ASP A 257 38.75 9.13 18.96
N GLN A 258 38.72 7.81 18.89
CA GLN A 258 39.94 6.98 18.75
C GLN A 258 40.35 6.75 17.30
N PHE A 259 39.52 7.21 16.32
CA PHE A 259 39.90 7.15 14.91
C PHE A 259 41.00 8.15 14.59
N THR A 260 42.22 7.67 14.34
CA THR A 260 43.38 8.48 14.09
C THR A 260 43.76 8.59 12.62
N SER A 261 43.35 7.60 11.80
CA SER A 261 43.64 7.58 10.36
C SER A 261 42.74 8.55 9.61
N ASP A 262 43.37 9.41 8.78
CA ASP A 262 42.62 10.33 7.91
C ASP A 262 41.82 9.58 6.85
N GLU A 263 42.27 8.42 6.42
CA GLU A 263 41.56 7.52 5.50
C GLU A 263 40.25 7.00 6.13
N THR A 264 40.29 6.55 7.40
CA THR A 264 39.10 6.10 8.13
C THR A 264 38.12 7.25 8.35
N LYS A 265 38.63 8.45 8.67
CA LYS A 265 37.78 9.64 8.81
C LYS A 265 37.10 10.00 7.48
N ALA A 266 37.84 10.02 6.38
CA ALA A 266 37.30 10.31 5.06
C ALA A 266 36.24 9.31 4.62
N LEU A 267 36.43 8.00 4.91
CA LEU A 267 35.43 6.96 4.66
C LEU A 267 34.16 7.21 5.46
N LEU A 268 34.28 7.46 6.77
CA LEU A 268 33.15 7.74 7.65
C LEU A 268 32.39 9.00 7.22
N ASP A 269 33.12 10.07 6.91
CA ASP A 269 32.49 11.31 6.44
C ASP A 269 31.81 11.12 5.09
N GLY A 270 32.35 10.29 4.19
CA GLY A 270 31.72 9.90 2.94
C GLY A 270 30.40 9.15 3.15
N ILE A 271 30.35 8.21 4.09
CA ILE A 271 29.12 7.50 4.44
C ILE A 271 28.10 8.45 5.07
N LEU A 272 28.54 9.28 6.02
CA LEU A 272 27.68 10.22 6.73
C LEU A 272 27.11 11.33 5.82
N SER A 273 27.83 11.71 4.76
CA SER A 273 27.35 12.68 3.78
C SER A 273 26.09 12.25 3.04
N ASN A 274 25.80 10.95 3.00
CA ASN A 274 24.60 10.37 2.35
C ASN A 274 23.35 10.40 3.24
N VAL A 275 23.45 10.78 4.53
CA VAL A 275 22.35 10.66 5.50
C VAL A 275 21.10 11.43 5.08
N ASP A 276 21.25 12.63 4.54
CA ASP A 276 20.10 13.44 4.13
C ASP A 276 19.43 12.85 2.86
N GLU A 277 20.20 12.29 1.94
CA GLU A 277 19.67 11.58 0.78
C GLU A 277 18.96 10.27 1.20
N VAL A 278 19.52 9.54 2.16
CA VAL A 278 18.86 8.37 2.78
C VAL A 278 17.51 8.75 3.36
N LYS A 279 17.43 9.81 4.17
CA LYS A 279 16.16 10.31 4.73
C LYS A 279 15.18 10.70 3.66
N LYS A 280 15.64 11.41 2.62
CA LYS A 280 14.83 11.82 1.49
C LYS A 280 14.23 10.62 0.77
N TYR A 281 15.04 9.62 0.40
CA TYR A 281 14.53 8.42 -0.28
C TYR A 281 13.56 7.61 0.58
N TYR A 282 13.74 7.55 1.90
CA TYR A 282 12.74 6.97 2.81
C TYR A 282 11.42 7.73 2.76
N HIS A 283 11.47 9.05 2.89
CA HIS A 283 10.28 9.89 2.85
C HIS A 283 9.55 9.79 1.50
N ASP A 284 10.30 9.77 0.40
CA ASP A 284 9.77 9.72 -0.95
C ASP A 284 9.41 8.28 -1.39
N ARG A 285 9.65 7.27 -0.55
CA ARG A 285 9.42 5.83 -0.82
C ARG A 285 10.19 5.28 -2.02
N GLU A 286 11.30 5.89 -2.35
CA GLU A 286 12.23 5.46 -3.38
C GLU A 286 13.15 4.34 -2.87
N PHE A 287 12.55 3.26 -2.34
CA PHE A 287 13.25 2.22 -1.58
C PHE A 287 14.31 1.49 -2.39
N SER A 288 14.11 1.26 -3.68
CA SER A 288 15.12 0.62 -4.53
C SER A 288 16.36 1.49 -4.71
N LYS A 289 16.18 2.83 -4.82
CA LYS A 289 17.31 3.78 -4.86
C LYS A 289 18.01 3.85 -3.51
N LEU A 290 17.23 3.90 -2.44
CA LEU A 290 17.73 3.88 -1.07
C LEU A 290 18.58 2.63 -0.81
N ASN A 291 18.06 1.44 -1.17
CA ASN A 291 18.82 0.20 -1.03
C ASN A 291 20.16 0.24 -1.77
N ARG A 292 20.15 0.75 -3.00
CA ARG A 292 21.40 0.91 -3.78
C ARG A 292 22.40 1.83 -3.10
N LEU A 293 21.94 2.96 -2.56
CA LEU A 293 22.79 3.92 -1.84
C LEU A 293 23.41 3.28 -0.59
N ILE A 294 22.61 2.57 0.20
CA ILE A 294 23.07 1.85 1.40
C ILE A 294 24.10 0.77 1.02
N MET A 295 23.78 -0.06 0.00
CA MET A 295 24.68 -1.14 -0.42
C MET A 295 26.00 -0.63 -0.99
N ASN A 296 25.99 0.50 -1.71
CA ASN A 296 27.24 1.15 -2.15
C ASN A 296 28.08 1.63 -0.97
N SER A 297 27.44 2.18 0.07
CA SER A 297 28.14 2.59 1.30
C SER A 297 28.76 1.38 2.04
N ILE A 298 28.07 0.23 2.03
CA ILE A 298 28.58 -1.03 2.61
C ILE A 298 29.77 -1.56 1.80
N GLU A 299 29.74 -1.46 0.49
CA GLU A 299 30.84 -1.90 -0.38
C GLU A 299 32.12 -1.06 -0.23
N SER A 300 32.01 0.16 0.26
CA SER A 300 33.16 1.03 0.49
C SER A 300 33.93 0.71 1.79
N VAL A 301 33.35 -0.11 2.66
CA VAL A 301 33.93 -0.59 3.92
C VAL A 301 34.72 -1.88 3.73
#